data_cc950eb02b4b770ab4a8b74fc834dff8
#
_entry.id   cc950eb02b4b770ab4a8b74fc834dff8
#
_cell.length_a   1.000
_cell.length_b   1.000
_cell.length_c   1.000
_cell.angle_alpha   90.00
_cell.angle_beta   90.00
_cell.angle_gamma   90.00
#
_symmetry.space_group_name_H-M   'P 1'
#
loop_
_entity.id
_entity.type
_entity.pdbx_description
1 polymer ?
#
loop_
_entity_poly.entity_id
_entity_poly.type
_entity_poly.pdbx_seq_one_letter_code
_entity_poly.pdbx_strand_id
1 'polypeptide(L)'
;FENPDQAVDTLQAAGISIPKVQISAGLRLPQVSKADIARIKLFDDEVYLHQVVAKTAYGMERYPDLGDAFASFKEAEKPEWRVHFHVPIFLAELDGFTTTRPAVEQFLARQAKNSVTDHLEVETYTWDVLPEEFRRDDVVTNIVKEMRWAQQQLGNGSTP
;
A
#
# COMPACT_ATOMS: atom_id res chain seq x y z
N PHE A 1 -6.68 -6.03 2.22
CA PHE A 1 -7.87 -6.43 1.45
C PHE A 1 -9.14 -5.73 1.94
N GLU A 2 -9.04 -4.92 2.96
CA GLU A 2 -10.15 -4.13 3.45
C GLU A 2 -10.49 -3.00 2.45
N ASN A 3 -11.77 -2.65 2.36
CA ASN A 3 -12.21 -1.51 1.59
C ASN A 3 -12.13 -0.26 2.47
N PRO A 4 -11.40 0.79 2.09
CA PRO A 4 -11.22 1.98 2.93
C PRO A 4 -12.54 2.71 3.22
N ASP A 5 -13.49 2.72 2.29
CA ASP A 5 -14.79 3.36 2.52
C ASP A 5 -15.60 2.62 3.58
N GLN A 6 -15.62 1.28 3.51
CA GLN A 6 -16.31 0.47 4.52
C GLN A 6 -15.68 0.61 5.90
N ALA A 7 -14.34 0.69 5.98
CA ALA A 7 -13.64 0.91 7.24
C ALA A 7 -14.04 2.25 7.86
N VAL A 8 -14.04 3.32 7.08
CA VAL A 8 -14.47 4.65 7.52
C VAL A 8 -15.94 4.63 7.97
N ASP A 9 -16.84 4.05 7.16
CA ASP A 9 -18.28 3.96 7.49
C ASP A 9 -18.51 3.21 8.81
N THR A 10 -17.77 2.13 9.03
CA THR A 10 -17.87 1.34 10.26
C THR A 10 -17.48 2.15 11.49
N LEU A 11 -16.36 2.89 11.41
CA LEU A 11 -15.90 3.73 12.52
C LEU A 11 -16.87 4.88 12.80
N GLN A 12 -17.33 5.57 11.75
CA GLN A 12 -18.28 6.68 11.88
C GLN A 12 -19.63 6.22 12.42
N ALA A 13 -20.14 5.07 11.96
CA ALA A 13 -21.37 4.48 12.49
C ALA A 13 -21.28 4.11 13.97
N ALA A 14 -20.09 3.76 14.44
CA ALA A 14 -19.81 3.51 15.86
C ALA A 14 -19.59 4.82 16.69
N GLY A 15 -19.73 6.00 16.07
CA GLY A 15 -19.50 7.28 16.73
C GLY A 15 -18.03 7.58 17.00
N ILE A 16 -17.11 6.88 16.34
CA ILE A 16 -15.66 7.07 16.48
C ILE A 16 -15.21 8.16 15.53
N SER A 17 -14.64 9.25 16.06
CA SER A 17 -13.99 10.28 15.24
C SER A 17 -12.64 9.79 14.75
N ILE A 18 -12.28 10.20 13.54
CA ILE A 18 -11.00 9.87 12.90
C ILE A 18 -10.14 11.14 12.87
N PRO A 19 -9.29 11.36 13.88
CA PRO A 19 -8.53 12.61 13.98
C PRO A 19 -7.39 12.70 12.96
N LYS A 20 -6.86 11.57 12.51
CA LYS A 20 -5.76 11.50 11.54
C LYS A 20 -5.88 10.22 10.69
N VAL A 21 -5.46 10.31 9.43
CA VAL A 21 -5.27 9.16 8.55
C VAL A 21 -3.85 9.17 7.99
N GLN A 22 -3.13 8.08 8.19
CA GLN A 22 -1.85 7.82 7.54
C GLN A 22 -2.10 7.19 6.18
N ILE A 23 -1.50 7.77 5.14
CA ILE A 23 -1.67 7.37 3.75
C ILE A 23 -0.40 6.64 3.34
N SER A 24 -0.54 5.37 2.97
CA SER A 24 0.57 4.55 2.47
C SER A 24 0.09 3.60 1.38
N ALA A 25 1.01 3.18 0.53
CA ALA A 25 0.79 2.13 -0.45
C ALA A 25 1.79 1.00 -0.23
N GLY A 26 1.38 -0.23 -0.49
CA GLY A 26 2.23 -1.41 -0.41
C GLY A 26 2.26 -2.18 -1.72
N LEU A 27 3.07 -3.22 -1.79
CA LEU A 27 3.14 -4.08 -2.97
C LEU A 27 1.91 -5.01 -3.06
N ARG A 28 1.48 -5.23 -4.29
CA ARG A 28 0.38 -6.14 -4.62
C ARG A 28 0.80 -7.08 -5.74
N LEU A 29 0.67 -8.38 -5.50
CA LEU A 29 0.92 -9.46 -6.44
C LEU A 29 -0.43 -10.18 -6.69
N PRO A 30 -1.12 -9.91 -7.80
CA PRO A 30 -2.50 -10.42 -8.03
C PRO A 30 -2.61 -11.93 -8.13
N GLN A 31 -1.58 -12.60 -8.62
CA GLN A 31 -1.46 -14.07 -8.73
C GLN A 31 0.01 -14.43 -8.58
N VAL A 32 0.39 -14.84 -7.38
CA VAL A 32 1.79 -15.12 -7.08
C VAL A 32 2.26 -16.39 -7.81
N SER A 33 3.38 -16.28 -8.52
CA SER A 33 4.10 -17.37 -9.17
C SER A 33 5.48 -17.59 -8.50
N LYS A 34 6.14 -18.68 -8.85
CA LYS A 34 7.55 -18.91 -8.44
C LYS A 34 8.50 -17.82 -8.92
N ALA A 35 8.23 -17.25 -10.09
CA ALA A 35 9.01 -16.14 -10.62
C ALA A 35 8.84 -14.89 -9.75
N ASP A 36 7.62 -14.62 -9.29
CA ASP A 36 7.35 -13.51 -8.37
C ASP A 36 8.03 -13.71 -7.02
N ILE A 37 8.04 -14.95 -6.49
CA ILE A 37 8.77 -15.29 -5.26
C ILE A 37 10.27 -14.99 -5.41
N ALA A 38 10.87 -15.34 -6.53
CA ALA A 38 12.28 -15.08 -6.78
C ALA A 38 12.60 -13.56 -6.84
N ARG A 39 11.65 -12.77 -7.35
CA ARG A 39 11.80 -11.31 -7.48
C ARG A 39 11.52 -10.59 -6.15
N ILE A 40 10.43 -10.95 -5.46
CA ILE A 40 10.07 -10.28 -4.19
C ILE A 40 11.11 -10.53 -3.09
N LYS A 41 11.93 -11.60 -3.18
CA LYS A 41 13.08 -11.82 -2.30
C LYS A 41 14.12 -10.71 -2.36
N LEU A 42 14.17 -9.90 -3.41
CA LEU A 42 15.06 -8.75 -3.50
C LEU A 42 14.63 -7.59 -2.60
N PHE A 43 13.39 -7.63 -2.13
CA PHE A 43 12.81 -6.67 -1.18
C PHE A 43 12.85 -7.18 0.27
N ASP A 44 13.31 -8.41 0.49
CA ASP A 44 13.45 -9.01 1.81
C ASP A 44 14.75 -8.49 2.44
N ASP A 45 14.63 -7.60 3.41
CA ASP A 45 15.76 -7.01 4.12
C ASP A 45 15.71 -7.39 5.62
N GLU A 46 16.85 -7.29 6.30
CA GLU A 46 16.99 -7.67 7.72
C GLU A 46 16.53 -6.58 8.70
N VAL A 47 16.17 -5.40 8.20
CA VAL A 47 15.84 -4.23 9.03
C VAL A 47 14.36 -4.15 9.35
N TYR A 48 13.51 -4.46 8.37
CA TYR A 48 12.06 -4.33 8.48
C TYR A 48 11.36 -5.68 8.34
N LEU A 49 10.26 -5.85 9.08
CA LEU A 49 9.34 -6.97 8.85
C LEU A 49 8.41 -6.65 7.67
N HIS A 50 8.30 -7.58 6.75
CA HIS A 50 7.45 -7.45 5.55
C HIS A 50 6.22 -8.34 5.69
N GLN A 51 5.25 -7.89 6.47
CA GLN A 51 4.00 -8.62 6.70
C GLN A 51 3.29 -8.92 5.39
N VAL A 52 2.79 -10.14 5.23
CA VAL A 52 2.06 -10.57 4.05
C VAL A 52 0.63 -10.98 4.40
N VAL A 53 -0.33 -10.47 3.64
CA VAL A 53 -1.68 -11.02 3.63
C VAL A 53 -1.87 -11.72 2.29
N ALA A 54 -2.09 -13.03 2.34
CA ALA A 54 -2.39 -13.87 1.18
C ALA A 54 -3.88 -14.15 1.11
N LYS A 55 -4.48 -13.92 -0.05
CA LYS A 55 -5.88 -14.27 -0.33
C LYS A 55 -5.94 -15.39 -1.35
N THR A 56 -6.61 -16.49 -0.99
CA THR A 56 -6.85 -17.66 -1.83
C THR A 56 -8.35 -17.87 -2.01
N ALA A 57 -8.74 -18.92 -2.74
CA ALA A 57 -10.13 -19.37 -2.81
C ALA A 57 -10.67 -19.87 -1.46
N TYR A 58 -9.78 -20.21 -0.52
CA TYR A 58 -10.14 -20.78 0.79
C TYR A 58 -10.21 -19.73 1.89
N GLY A 59 -9.79 -18.49 1.63
CA GLY A 59 -9.82 -17.41 2.60
C GLY A 59 -8.55 -16.57 2.59
N MET A 60 -8.34 -15.85 3.70
CA MET A 60 -7.16 -15.00 3.91
C MET A 60 -6.26 -15.58 4.99
N GLU A 61 -4.98 -15.63 4.69
CA GLU A 61 -3.91 -15.99 5.62
C GLU A 61 -3.01 -14.79 5.86
N ARG A 62 -2.44 -14.70 7.05
CA ARG A 62 -1.53 -13.62 7.44
C ARG A 62 -0.21 -14.21 7.88
N TYR A 63 0.86 -13.65 7.38
CA TYR A 63 2.22 -14.04 7.71
C TYR A 63 2.95 -12.83 8.32
N PRO A 64 3.66 -13.02 9.44
CA PRO A 64 4.39 -11.94 10.09
C PRO A 64 5.51 -11.39 9.24
N ASP A 65 6.07 -12.22 8.32
CA ASP A 65 7.13 -11.80 7.42
C ASP A 65 7.10 -12.56 6.10
N LEU A 66 7.87 -12.06 5.10
CA LEU A 66 8.04 -12.68 3.78
C LEU A 66 8.56 -14.11 3.87
N GLY A 67 9.52 -14.39 4.76
CA GLY A 67 10.07 -15.73 4.98
C GLY A 67 9.00 -16.77 5.31
N ASP A 68 8.04 -16.43 6.18
CA ASP A 68 6.93 -17.32 6.55
C ASP A 68 5.98 -17.54 5.36
N ALA A 69 5.72 -16.48 4.59
CA ALA A 69 4.90 -16.56 3.39
C ALA A 69 5.55 -17.43 2.31
N PHE A 70 6.87 -17.33 2.13
CA PHE A 70 7.61 -18.20 1.20
C PHE A 70 7.53 -19.68 1.60
N ALA A 71 7.68 -19.96 2.88
CA ALA A 71 7.62 -21.34 3.40
C ALA A 71 6.24 -21.98 3.19
N SER A 72 5.18 -21.17 3.20
CA SER A 72 3.79 -21.61 3.04
C SER A 72 3.25 -21.55 1.62
N PHE A 73 4.03 -21.00 0.68
CA PHE A 73 3.58 -20.73 -0.69
C PHE A 73 3.24 -22.00 -1.49
N LYS A 74 2.06 -22.00 -2.08
CA LYS A 74 1.58 -23.04 -2.99
C LYS A 74 1.12 -22.41 -4.30
N GLU A 75 1.91 -22.59 -5.35
CA GLU A 75 1.65 -22.00 -6.67
C GLU A 75 0.29 -22.40 -7.26
N ALA A 76 -0.17 -23.63 -7.00
CA ALA A 76 -1.45 -24.13 -7.48
C ALA A 76 -2.66 -23.34 -6.96
N GLU A 77 -2.53 -22.70 -5.80
CA GLU A 77 -3.59 -21.88 -5.20
C GLU A 77 -3.70 -20.48 -5.80
N LYS A 78 -2.69 -20.07 -6.59
CA LYS A 78 -2.61 -18.73 -7.24
C LYS A 78 -3.02 -17.59 -6.29
N PRO A 79 -2.40 -17.48 -5.10
CA PRO A 79 -2.81 -16.50 -4.12
C PRO A 79 -2.58 -15.07 -4.63
N GLU A 80 -3.45 -14.13 -4.25
CA GLU A 80 -3.10 -12.72 -4.29
C GLU A 80 -2.37 -12.37 -2.99
N TRP A 81 -1.18 -11.77 -3.10
CA TRP A 81 -0.46 -11.24 -1.95
C TRP A 81 -0.51 -9.72 -1.89
N ARG A 82 -0.66 -9.19 -0.69
CA ARG A 82 -0.35 -7.81 -0.34
C ARG A 82 0.76 -7.83 0.68
N VAL A 83 1.85 -7.18 0.33
CA VAL A 83 3.05 -7.14 1.16
C VAL A 83 3.16 -5.73 1.75
N HIS A 84 3.30 -5.67 3.07
CA HIS A 84 3.51 -4.42 3.80
C HIS A 84 4.96 -3.96 3.62
N PHE A 85 5.26 -3.55 2.42
CA PHE A 85 6.48 -2.87 2.02
C PHE A 85 6.02 -1.54 1.45
N HIS A 86 6.32 -0.44 2.16
CA HIS A 86 5.85 0.87 1.74
C HIS A 86 6.51 1.29 0.43
N VAL A 87 5.71 1.71 -0.52
CA VAL A 87 6.16 2.25 -1.80
C VAL A 87 5.61 3.66 -1.97
N PRO A 88 6.30 4.53 -2.75
CA PRO A 88 5.77 5.87 -3.02
C PRO A 88 4.32 5.82 -3.49
N ILE A 89 3.44 6.56 -2.83
CA ILE A 89 1.98 6.46 -3.01
C ILE A 89 1.50 6.79 -4.44
N PHE A 90 2.31 7.49 -5.21
CA PHE A 90 2.01 7.82 -6.61
C PHE A 90 2.36 6.70 -7.60
N LEU A 91 3.08 5.66 -7.19
CA LEU A 91 3.47 4.56 -8.07
C LEU A 91 2.31 3.57 -8.25
N ALA A 92 1.94 3.31 -9.50
CA ALA A 92 1.01 2.23 -9.85
C ALA A 92 1.71 0.86 -9.87
N GLU A 93 3.00 0.87 -10.20
CA GLU A 93 3.85 -0.32 -10.32
C GLU A 93 5.26 -0.02 -9.79
N LEU A 94 5.90 -1.03 -9.25
CA LEU A 94 7.29 -1.01 -8.81
C LEU A 94 7.94 -2.34 -9.19
N ASP A 95 9.00 -2.31 -9.97
CA ASP A 95 9.74 -3.50 -10.43
C ASP A 95 8.83 -4.62 -10.97
N GLY A 96 7.78 -4.23 -11.74
CA GLY A 96 6.80 -5.14 -12.33
C GLY A 96 5.79 -5.74 -11.36
N PHE A 97 5.77 -5.31 -10.10
CA PHE A 97 4.68 -5.55 -9.16
C PHE A 97 3.70 -4.39 -9.20
N THR A 98 2.41 -4.67 -9.11
CA THR A 98 1.40 -3.64 -8.88
C THR A 98 1.46 -3.14 -7.43
N THR A 99 0.77 -2.04 -7.14
CA THR A 99 0.72 -1.47 -5.79
C THR A 99 -0.72 -1.41 -5.27
N THR A 100 -0.88 -1.06 -4.00
CA THR A 100 -2.20 -0.79 -3.41
C THR A 100 -2.65 0.67 -3.61
N ARG A 101 -1.98 1.44 -4.47
CA ARG A 101 -2.35 2.82 -4.84
C ARG A 101 -3.84 3.02 -5.13
N PRO A 102 -4.57 2.10 -5.83
CA PRO A 102 -6.01 2.29 -6.05
C PRO A 102 -6.84 2.45 -4.77
N ALA A 103 -6.44 1.83 -3.66
CA ALA A 103 -7.11 2.03 -2.38
C ALA A 103 -6.83 3.42 -1.79
N VAL A 104 -5.64 3.97 -2.00
CA VAL A 104 -5.29 5.35 -1.62
C VAL A 104 -6.09 6.35 -2.46
N GLU A 105 -6.19 6.15 -3.76
CA GLU A 105 -7.00 6.98 -4.67
C GLU A 105 -8.48 6.99 -4.26
N GLN A 106 -9.03 5.81 -3.93
CA GLN A 106 -10.40 5.68 -3.46
C GLN A 106 -10.63 6.48 -2.18
N PHE A 107 -9.74 6.36 -1.20
CA PHE A 107 -9.84 7.11 0.05
C PHE A 107 -9.72 8.63 -0.17
N LEU A 108 -8.75 9.09 -0.97
CA LEU A 108 -8.57 10.51 -1.27
C LEU A 108 -9.76 11.11 -2.02
N ALA A 109 -10.37 10.36 -2.95
CA ALA A 109 -11.59 10.77 -3.63
C ALA A 109 -12.78 10.91 -2.65
N ARG A 110 -12.89 10.03 -1.67
CA ARG A 110 -13.86 10.16 -0.58
C ARG A 110 -13.59 11.40 0.27
N GLN A 111 -12.34 11.55 0.73
CA GLN A 111 -11.90 12.68 1.54
C GLN A 111 -12.19 14.02 0.87
N ALA A 112 -11.99 14.12 -0.45
CA ALA A 112 -12.27 15.33 -1.23
C ALA A 112 -13.77 15.69 -1.28
N LYS A 113 -14.65 14.68 -1.26
CA LYS A 113 -16.10 14.87 -1.32
C LYS A 113 -16.71 15.09 0.06
N ASN A 114 -16.29 14.29 1.01
CA ASN A 114 -16.81 14.27 2.38
C ASN A 114 -15.63 14.14 3.33
N SER A 115 -15.21 15.24 3.94
CA SER A 115 -14.07 15.23 4.86
C SER A 115 -14.23 14.16 5.94
N VAL A 116 -13.26 13.25 5.98
CA VAL A 116 -13.17 12.17 6.97
C VAL A 116 -12.33 12.62 8.15
N THR A 117 -11.28 13.41 7.86
CA THR A 117 -10.31 13.90 8.83
C THR A 117 -9.73 15.24 8.39
N ASP A 118 -9.24 16.02 9.32
CA ASP A 118 -8.51 17.27 9.06
C ASP A 118 -7.00 17.05 8.87
N HIS A 119 -6.49 15.85 9.20
CA HIS A 119 -5.07 15.55 9.15
C HIS A 119 -4.78 14.30 8.30
N LEU A 120 -4.09 14.52 7.17
CA LEU A 120 -3.55 13.47 6.33
C LEU A 120 -2.02 13.48 6.45
N GLU A 121 -1.44 12.31 6.64
CA GLU A 121 0.01 12.11 6.76
C GLU A 121 0.45 11.06 5.74
N VAL A 122 1.39 11.42 4.88
CA VAL A 122 2.02 10.45 3.96
C VAL A 122 3.07 9.66 4.73
N GLU A 123 2.98 8.36 4.69
CA GLU A 123 3.86 7.45 5.42
C GLU A 123 4.62 6.55 4.45
N THR A 124 5.75 7.04 3.93
CA THR A 124 6.72 6.24 3.17
C THR A 124 8.08 6.37 3.83
N TYR A 125 8.55 5.29 4.48
CA TYR A 125 9.81 5.28 5.23
C TYR A 125 10.89 4.39 4.59
N THR A 126 10.56 3.69 3.51
CA THR A 126 11.43 2.69 2.87
C THR A 126 12.37 3.26 1.82
N TRP A 127 12.60 4.58 1.80
CA TRP A 127 13.40 5.25 0.75
C TRP A 127 14.80 4.66 0.57
N ASP A 128 15.44 4.20 1.66
CA ASP A 128 16.79 3.65 1.63
C ASP A 128 16.85 2.20 1.08
N VAL A 129 15.73 1.48 1.08
CA VAL A 129 15.63 0.10 0.61
C VAL A 129 14.89 -0.04 -0.72
N LEU A 130 14.40 1.05 -1.30
CA LEU A 130 13.82 1.07 -2.65
C LEU A 130 14.89 0.76 -3.71
N PRO A 131 14.50 0.25 -4.91
CA PRO A 131 15.40 0.11 -6.04
C PRO A 131 16.16 1.41 -6.36
N GLU A 132 17.40 1.29 -6.84
CA GLU A 132 18.33 2.42 -7.03
C GLU A 132 17.75 3.57 -7.86
N GLU A 133 16.91 3.26 -8.84
CA GLU A 133 16.24 4.26 -9.69
C GLU A 133 15.36 5.24 -8.90
N PHE A 134 14.79 4.82 -7.75
CA PHE A 134 13.98 5.65 -6.86
C PHE A 134 14.82 6.35 -5.79
N ARG A 135 16.10 5.97 -5.63
CA ARG A 135 17.05 6.58 -4.70
C ARG A 135 17.90 7.68 -5.33
N ARG A 136 17.70 7.99 -6.62
CA ARG A 136 18.49 9.02 -7.35
C ARG A 136 18.22 10.43 -6.85
N ASP A 137 17.00 10.71 -6.44
CA ASP A 137 16.62 11.98 -5.84
C ASP A 137 16.81 11.91 -4.33
N ASP A 138 17.02 13.07 -3.71
CA ASP A 138 17.04 13.16 -2.25
C ASP A 138 15.65 12.89 -1.67
N VAL A 139 15.61 12.49 -0.40
CA VAL A 139 14.37 12.10 0.30
C VAL A 139 13.34 13.23 0.34
N VAL A 140 13.80 14.49 0.45
CA VAL A 140 12.90 15.66 0.50
C VAL A 140 12.19 15.84 -0.84
N THR A 141 12.92 15.72 -1.95
CA THR A 141 12.34 15.76 -3.30
C THR A 141 11.28 14.70 -3.49
N ASN A 142 11.54 13.49 -3.01
CA ASN A 142 10.60 12.38 -3.13
C ASN A 142 9.34 12.59 -2.27
N ILE A 143 9.48 13.03 -1.02
CA ILE A 143 8.35 13.40 -0.17
C ILE A 143 7.50 14.51 -0.81
N VAL A 144 8.14 15.52 -1.40
CA VAL A 144 7.42 16.59 -2.12
C VAL A 144 6.60 16.03 -3.29
N LYS A 145 7.12 15.03 -4.03
CA LYS A 145 6.36 14.37 -5.11
C LYS A 145 5.11 13.68 -4.57
N GLU A 146 5.22 12.95 -3.46
CA GLU A 146 4.09 12.27 -2.83
C GLU A 146 3.04 13.26 -2.35
N MET A 147 3.45 14.31 -1.65
CA MET A 147 2.53 15.34 -1.17
C MET A 147 1.81 16.05 -2.32
N ARG A 148 2.52 16.39 -3.39
CA ARG A 148 1.90 17.01 -4.58
C ARG A 148 0.91 16.08 -5.25
N TRP A 149 1.23 14.81 -5.37
CA TRP A 149 0.31 13.83 -5.92
C TRP A 149 -0.95 13.70 -5.05
N ALA A 150 -0.82 13.59 -3.73
CA ALA A 150 -1.97 13.54 -2.82
C ALA A 150 -2.83 14.81 -2.92
N GLN A 151 -2.23 16.00 -2.97
CA GLN A 151 -2.94 17.26 -3.16
C GLN A 151 -3.71 17.31 -4.50
N GLN A 152 -3.11 16.79 -5.58
CA GLN A 152 -3.79 16.69 -6.88
C GLN A 152 -5.02 15.78 -6.81
N GLN A 153 -4.91 14.64 -6.13
CA GLN A 153 -6.06 13.74 -5.95
C GLN A 153 -7.19 14.41 -5.15
N LEU A 154 -6.86 15.17 -4.12
CA LEU A 154 -7.82 15.94 -3.35
C LEU A 154 -8.46 17.07 -4.18
N GLY A 155 -7.68 17.77 -5.03
CA GLY A 155 -8.16 18.84 -5.91
C GLY A 155 -9.07 18.35 -7.04
N ASN A 156 -8.82 17.17 -7.59
CA ASN A 156 -9.64 16.56 -8.64
C ASN A 156 -11.06 16.16 -8.18
N GLY A 157 -11.28 16.05 -6.86
CA GLY A 157 -12.62 15.82 -6.28
C GLY A 157 -13.48 17.07 -6.14
N SER A 158 -12.92 18.24 -6.39
CA SER A 158 -13.55 19.56 -6.15
C SER A 158 -14.08 20.23 -7.43
N THR A 159 -14.47 19.45 -8.45
CA THR A 159 -15.19 20.04 -9.60
C THR A 159 -16.69 19.98 -9.30
N PRO A 160 -17.38 21.16 -9.24
CA PRO A 160 -18.82 21.21 -9.00
C PRO A 160 -19.63 20.61 -10.15
#